data_4beea5963eef2833832d48e855bd5238
#
_entry.id   4beea5963eef2833832d48e855bd5238
#
_cell.length_a   1.000
_cell.length_b   1.000
_cell.length_c   1.000
_cell.angle_alpha   90.00
_cell.angle_beta   90.00
_cell.angle_gamma   90.00
#
_symmetry.space_group_name_H-M   'P 1'
#
loop_
_entity.id
_entity.type
_entity.pdbx_description
1 polymer ?
#
loop_
_entity_poly.entity_id
_entity_poly.type
_entity_poly.pdbx_seq_one_letter_code
_entity_poly.pdbx_strand_id
1 'polypeptide(L)'
;MNKSSFLFFSLLKKFFQSSIIIYFLILGSLAYGDNHIIKSHGISTFGELKYNSDFQHLDYVNPNAPKGGEVSIWAFGSFDSMHPYTTKGRSGSLSSIFFESLLTGTSDEIGSAYGLVAKSMEYPKDRSWVIFNMRPEAKFSDNTPLTAEDVMFSYKLLQEKGLPSFRAVIEKEIDTVEILGKHKIKFTFKKGIPTRDLPASAGSLPIFSKNYYVKSGADFEASTLTP
;
A
#
# COMPACT_ATOMS: atom_id res chain seq x y z
N MET A 1 55.87 -48.94 2.34
CA MET A 1 54.51 -48.39 2.20
C MET A 1 54.00 -48.76 0.80
N ASN A 2 52.99 -49.60 0.74
CA ASN A 2 52.60 -50.31 -0.49
C ASN A 2 51.85 -49.30 -1.47
N LYS A 3 52.21 -49.30 -2.76
CA LYS A 3 51.62 -48.44 -3.80
C LYS A 3 50.10 -48.47 -3.81
N SER A 4 49.52 -49.61 -3.41
CA SER A 4 48.03 -49.79 -3.31
C SER A 4 47.39 -48.92 -2.23
N SER A 5 48.06 -48.73 -1.07
CA SER A 5 47.54 -47.87 0.01
C SER A 5 47.52 -46.38 -0.35
N PHE A 6 48.50 -45.93 -1.13
CA PHE A 6 48.59 -44.55 -1.58
C PHE A 6 47.49 -44.20 -2.61
N LEU A 7 47.20 -45.11 -3.52
CA LEU A 7 46.09 -44.96 -4.48
C LEU A 7 44.71 -44.92 -3.78
N PHE A 8 44.52 -45.78 -2.78
CA PHE A 8 43.29 -45.84 -1.99
C PHE A 8 43.03 -44.52 -1.25
N PHE A 9 44.04 -43.96 -0.57
CA PHE A 9 43.93 -42.68 0.13
C PHE A 9 43.70 -41.51 -0.83
N SER A 10 44.28 -41.51 -2.03
CA SER A 10 44.08 -40.49 -3.05
C SER A 10 42.66 -40.52 -3.60
N LEU A 11 42.08 -41.69 -3.85
CA LEU A 11 40.72 -41.89 -4.29
C LEU A 11 39.70 -41.47 -3.21
N LEU A 12 39.96 -41.82 -1.95
CA LEU A 12 39.10 -41.42 -0.83
C LEU A 12 39.04 -39.89 -0.67
N LYS A 13 40.20 -39.23 -0.80
CA LYS A 13 40.30 -37.75 -0.73
C LYS A 13 39.50 -37.04 -1.84
N LYS A 14 39.59 -37.57 -3.06
CA LYS A 14 38.79 -37.06 -4.19
C LYS A 14 37.28 -37.28 -4.00
N PHE A 15 36.90 -38.44 -3.46
CA PHE A 15 35.49 -38.74 -3.17
C PHE A 15 34.93 -37.81 -2.09
N PHE A 16 35.70 -37.52 -1.03
CA PHE A 16 35.31 -36.57 0.01
C PHE A 16 35.20 -35.14 -0.52
N GLN A 17 36.13 -34.70 -1.36
CA GLN A 17 36.09 -33.37 -1.98
C GLN A 17 34.88 -33.21 -2.91
N SER A 18 34.57 -34.24 -3.72
CA SER A 18 33.39 -34.23 -4.59
C SER A 18 32.06 -34.19 -3.80
N SER A 19 31.99 -34.96 -2.68
CA SER A 19 30.82 -34.96 -1.79
C SER A 19 30.54 -33.61 -1.14
N ILE A 20 31.62 -32.90 -0.72
CA ILE A 20 31.50 -31.55 -0.14
C ILE A 20 30.99 -30.54 -1.19
N ILE A 21 31.46 -30.61 -2.43
CA ILE A 21 31.02 -29.72 -3.50
C ILE A 21 29.55 -29.97 -3.84
N ILE A 22 29.13 -31.23 -3.91
CA ILE A 22 27.73 -31.62 -4.13
C ILE A 22 26.84 -31.13 -2.98
N TYR A 23 27.28 -31.22 -1.74
CA TYR A 23 26.54 -30.73 -0.57
C TYR A 23 26.35 -29.22 -0.59
N PHE A 24 27.40 -28.45 -0.99
CA PHE A 24 27.33 -27.01 -1.15
C PHE A 24 26.42 -26.59 -2.33
N LEU A 25 26.39 -27.36 -3.42
CA LEU A 25 25.48 -27.10 -4.55
C LEU A 25 24.02 -27.38 -4.19
N ILE A 26 23.72 -28.38 -3.36
CA ILE A 26 22.39 -28.70 -2.86
C ILE A 26 21.93 -27.64 -1.86
N LEU A 27 22.79 -27.16 -0.96
CA LEU A 27 22.46 -26.06 -0.04
C LEU A 27 22.22 -24.72 -0.77
N GLY A 28 22.94 -24.46 -1.87
CA GLY A 28 22.73 -23.25 -2.69
C GLY A 28 21.37 -23.24 -3.41
N SER A 29 20.81 -24.40 -3.74
CA SER A 29 19.49 -24.50 -4.40
C SER A 29 18.30 -24.33 -3.45
N LEU A 30 18.50 -24.46 -2.13
CA LEU A 30 17.45 -24.24 -1.12
C LEU A 30 17.23 -22.76 -0.76
N ALA A 31 18.07 -21.86 -1.25
CA ALA A 31 17.98 -20.41 -1.00
C ALA A 31 17.24 -19.64 -2.10
N TYR A 32 16.65 -20.33 -3.08
CA TYR A 32 15.69 -19.69 -4.00
C TYR A 32 14.39 -19.48 -3.24
N GLY A 33 14.26 -18.32 -2.61
CA GLY A 33 13.01 -17.86 -2.03
C GLY A 33 11.94 -17.92 -3.09
N ASP A 34 10.84 -18.59 -2.79
CA ASP A 34 9.64 -18.65 -3.62
C ASP A 34 9.12 -17.22 -3.83
N ASN A 35 9.54 -16.58 -4.91
CA ASN A 35 9.12 -15.24 -5.32
C ASN A 35 7.68 -15.24 -5.86
N HIS A 36 6.79 -16.01 -5.22
CA HIS A 36 5.38 -16.04 -5.59
C HIS A 36 4.76 -14.65 -5.35
N ILE A 37 4.43 -13.98 -6.44
CA ILE A 37 3.72 -12.70 -6.40
C ILE A 37 2.23 -13.00 -6.27
N ILE A 38 1.65 -12.48 -5.19
CA ILE A 38 0.22 -12.55 -4.93
C ILE A 38 -0.44 -11.37 -5.66
N LYS A 39 -1.47 -11.69 -6.48
CA LYS A 39 -2.34 -10.68 -7.10
C LYS A 39 -3.70 -10.76 -6.43
N SER A 40 -4.19 -9.63 -5.93
CA SER A 40 -5.44 -9.58 -5.18
C SER A 40 -6.18 -8.26 -5.38
N HIS A 41 -7.48 -8.26 -5.14
CA HIS A 41 -8.35 -7.08 -5.10
C HIS A 41 -8.43 -6.45 -3.71
N GLY A 42 -7.83 -7.09 -2.71
CA GLY A 42 -7.78 -6.63 -1.33
C GLY A 42 -6.66 -7.32 -0.57
N ILE A 43 -6.49 -6.97 0.68
CA ILE A 43 -5.51 -7.56 1.60
C ILE A 43 -6.11 -7.73 2.98
N SER A 44 -5.84 -8.87 3.62
CA SER A 44 -6.21 -9.12 5.00
C SER A 44 -4.97 -9.32 5.87
N THR A 45 -5.04 -8.80 7.09
CA THR A 45 -4.02 -9.00 8.14
C THR A 45 -4.18 -10.38 8.80
N PHE A 46 -5.41 -10.87 8.92
CA PHE A 46 -5.75 -12.01 9.78
C PHE A 46 -6.24 -13.26 9.04
N GLY A 47 -6.26 -13.26 7.72
CA GLY A 47 -6.72 -14.43 6.99
C GLY A 47 -7.13 -14.16 5.56
N GLU A 48 -8.15 -14.85 5.10
CA GLU A 48 -8.73 -14.66 3.77
C GLU A 48 -9.69 -13.47 3.77
N LEU A 49 -9.91 -12.91 2.58
CA LEU A 49 -10.87 -11.83 2.38
C LEU A 49 -12.29 -12.39 2.40
N LYS A 50 -13.20 -11.70 3.09
CA LYS A 50 -14.62 -12.03 3.14
C LYS A 50 -15.29 -11.88 1.78
N TYR A 51 -14.98 -10.79 1.07
CA TYR A 51 -15.56 -10.48 -0.23
C TYR A 51 -14.65 -10.96 -1.36
N ASN A 52 -15.23 -11.62 -2.36
CA ASN A 52 -14.55 -12.03 -3.60
C ASN A 52 -14.34 -10.83 -4.53
N SER A 53 -13.56 -11.05 -5.58
CA SER A 53 -13.15 -9.98 -6.51
C SER A 53 -14.30 -9.38 -7.35
N ASP A 54 -15.44 -10.04 -7.41
CA ASP A 54 -16.64 -9.66 -8.17
C ASP A 54 -17.80 -9.18 -7.31
N PHE A 55 -17.57 -8.94 -6.00
CA PHE A 55 -18.62 -8.41 -5.13
C PHE A 55 -19.16 -7.07 -5.65
N GLN A 56 -20.47 -6.91 -5.58
CA GLN A 56 -21.17 -5.72 -6.10
C GLN A 56 -21.48 -4.70 -5.00
N HIS A 57 -21.63 -5.15 -3.77
CA HIS A 57 -21.86 -4.33 -2.58
C HIS A 57 -21.38 -5.08 -1.33
N LEU A 58 -21.17 -4.34 -0.26
CA LEU A 58 -20.90 -4.91 1.05
C LEU A 58 -22.19 -5.46 1.66
N ASP A 59 -22.12 -6.52 2.46
CA ASP A 59 -23.30 -7.24 2.98
C ASP A 59 -24.23 -6.36 3.82
N TYR A 60 -23.69 -5.36 4.48
CA TYR A 60 -24.47 -4.41 5.29
C TYR A 60 -25.07 -3.23 4.49
N VAL A 61 -24.85 -3.17 3.18
CA VAL A 61 -25.39 -2.13 2.30
C VAL A 61 -26.66 -2.64 1.62
N ASN A 62 -27.72 -1.85 1.69
CA ASN A 62 -28.92 -2.10 0.90
C ASN A 62 -28.76 -1.50 -0.51
N PRO A 63 -28.56 -2.30 -1.57
CA PRO A 63 -28.37 -1.80 -2.92
C PRO A 63 -29.59 -1.07 -3.50
N ASN A 64 -30.78 -1.34 -2.95
CA ASN A 64 -32.04 -0.73 -3.35
C ASN A 64 -32.41 0.51 -2.52
N ALA A 65 -31.53 0.97 -1.62
CA ALA A 65 -31.79 2.17 -0.85
C ALA A 65 -31.91 3.40 -1.77
N PRO A 66 -32.87 4.31 -1.51
CA PRO A 66 -32.97 5.58 -2.25
C PRO A 66 -31.65 6.36 -2.16
N LYS A 67 -31.26 6.96 -3.27
CA LYS A 67 -30.08 7.85 -3.30
C LYS A 67 -30.49 9.26 -2.90
N GLY A 68 -29.72 9.89 -2.01
CA GLY A 68 -29.95 11.25 -1.53
C GLY A 68 -30.52 11.30 -0.13
N GLY A 69 -31.01 12.46 0.27
CA GLY A 69 -31.46 12.76 1.63
C GLY A 69 -30.44 13.59 2.40
N GLU A 70 -30.77 13.90 3.65
CA GLU A 70 -29.94 14.67 4.56
C GLU A 70 -29.78 13.91 5.87
N VAL A 71 -28.55 13.89 6.39
CA VAL A 71 -28.24 13.33 7.70
C VAL A 71 -27.60 14.43 8.56
N SER A 72 -28.28 14.83 9.61
CA SER A 72 -27.74 15.75 10.62
C SER A 72 -27.07 14.96 11.73
N ILE A 73 -25.80 15.24 11.99
CA ILE A 73 -25.05 14.64 13.09
C ILE A 73 -24.65 15.71 14.11
N TRP A 74 -24.60 15.31 15.37
CA TRP A 74 -24.03 16.15 16.39
C TRP A 74 -22.52 16.04 16.40
N ALA A 75 -21.82 17.18 16.52
CA ALA A 75 -20.38 17.22 16.71
C ALA A 75 -20.03 18.28 17.74
N PHE A 76 -19.06 17.97 18.63
CA PHE A 76 -18.61 18.90 19.64
C PHE A 76 -17.63 19.93 19.07
N GLY A 77 -17.81 21.21 19.42
CA GLY A 77 -16.91 22.30 19.06
C GLY A 77 -17.30 23.04 17.77
N SER A 78 -16.31 23.70 17.18
CA SER A 78 -16.43 24.47 15.94
C SER A 78 -15.34 24.06 14.95
N PHE A 79 -15.46 24.46 13.71
CA PHE A 79 -14.45 24.24 12.68
C PHE A 79 -14.22 25.52 11.85
N ASP A 80 -13.05 25.61 11.27
CA ASP A 80 -12.65 26.69 10.34
C ASP A 80 -11.93 26.14 9.10
N SER A 81 -11.90 24.82 8.95
CA SER A 81 -11.29 24.14 7.81
C SER A 81 -12.04 22.87 7.43
N MET A 82 -12.07 22.54 6.13
CA MET A 82 -12.45 21.22 5.62
C MET A 82 -11.24 20.36 5.25
N HIS A 83 -10.04 20.80 5.61
CA HIS A 83 -8.80 20.08 5.33
C HIS A 83 -8.29 19.35 6.58
N PRO A 84 -8.47 18.00 6.70
CA PRO A 84 -8.16 17.26 7.92
C PRO A 84 -6.69 16.79 8.03
N TYR A 85 -5.84 17.10 7.06
CA TYR A 85 -4.48 16.52 6.96
C TYR A 85 -3.36 17.53 7.24
N THR A 86 -3.70 18.74 7.65
CA THR A 86 -2.76 19.79 8.06
C THR A 86 -2.88 20.09 9.55
N THR A 87 -1.83 20.68 10.13
CA THR A 87 -1.83 21.16 11.54
C THR A 87 -2.48 22.51 11.70
N LYS A 88 -2.77 23.22 10.61
CA LYS A 88 -3.40 24.53 10.63
C LYS A 88 -4.92 24.41 10.53
N GLY A 89 -5.59 25.20 11.35
CA GLY A 89 -7.05 25.18 11.44
C GLY A 89 -7.59 24.03 12.27
N ARG A 90 -8.90 24.03 12.43
CA ARG A 90 -9.69 22.98 13.06
C ARG A 90 -10.60 22.36 12.01
N SER A 91 -10.33 21.11 11.66
CA SER A 91 -11.10 20.42 10.61
C SER A 91 -12.53 20.11 11.05
N GLY A 92 -13.46 20.25 10.13
CA GLY A 92 -14.86 19.84 10.31
C GLY A 92 -14.98 18.33 10.53
N SER A 93 -15.96 17.93 11.34
CA SER A 93 -16.29 16.51 11.51
C SER A 93 -16.60 15.87 10.16
N LEU A 94 -16.09 14.67 9.93
CA LEU A 94 -16.23 13.91 8.68
C LEU A 94 -15.58 14.55 7.43
N SER A 95 -14.76 15.61 7.57
CA SER A 95 -14.10 16.23 6.42
C SER A 95 -13.18 15.27 5.64
N SER A 96 -12.72 14.19 6.27
CA SER A 96 -11.95 13.14 5.60
C SER A 96 -12.71 12.36 4.52
N ILE A 97 -14.05 12.38 4.52
CA ILE A 97 -14.87 11.69 3.49
C ILE A 97 -14.74 12.28 2.09
N PHE A 98 -14.22 13.50 1.97
CA PHE A 98 -13.96 14.14 0.67
C PHE A 98 -12.70 13.61 -0.03
N PHE A 99 -11.91 12.80 0.66
CA PHE A 99 -10.62 12.32 0.15
C PHE A 99 -10.63 10.80 0.08
N GLU A 100 -10.39 10.29 -1.11
CA GLU A 100 -10.25 8.84 -1.31
C GLU A 100 -8.78 8.41 -1.22
N SER A 101 -8.59 7.10 -1.09
CA SER A 101 -7.30 6.44 -1.02
C SER A 101 -7.25 5.26 -2.01
N LEU A 102 -6.10 4.62 -2.14
CA LEU A 102 -5.98 3.44 -3.02
C LEU A 102 -6.80 2.26 -2.50
N LEU A 103 -6.88 2.09 -1.17
CA LEU A 103 -7.64 1.03 -0.51
C LEU A 103 -8.63 1.62 0.50
N THR A 104 -9.68 0.88 0.79
CA THR A 104 -10.65 1.20 1.86
C THR A 104 -10.93 -0.02 2.72
N GLY A 105 -11.17 0.19 4.01
CA GLY A 105 -11.65 -0.84 4.93
C GLY A 105 -13.16 -1.06 4.81
N THR A 106 -13.66 -2.08 5.53
CA THR A 106 -15.09 -2.35 5.69
C THR A 106 -15.46 -2.38 7.17
N SER A 107 -16.74 -2.19 7.48
CA SER A 107 -17.21 -2.18 8.88
C SER A 107 -17.41 -3.58 9.45
N ASP A 108 -17.42 -4.60 8.63
CA ASP A 108 -17.75 -5.99 8.98
C ASP A 108 -16.58 -6.96 8.84
N GLU A 109 -15.37 -6.45 8.55
CA GLU A 109 -14.16 -7.25 8.46
C GLU A 109 -12.94 -6.49 9.00
N ILE A 110 -12.52 -6.88 10.20
CA ILE A 110 -11.39 -6.22 10.88
C ILE A 110 -10.08 -6.58 10.22
N GLY A 111 -9.22 -5.59 9.98
CA GLY A 111 -7.87 -5.79 9.45
C GLY A 111 -7.82 -6.15 7.97
N SER A 112 -8.91 -5.93 7.24
CA SER A 112 -8.97 -6.09 5.80
C SER A 112 -9.17 -4.75 5.10
N ALA A 113 -8.61 -4.64 3.89
CA ALA A 113 -8.76 -3.48 3.03
C ALA A 113 -8.94 -3.93 1.57
N TYR A 114 -9.84 -3.29 0.88
CA TYR A 114 -10.22 -3.58 -0.51
C TYR A 114 -9.85 -2.42 -1.43
N GLY A 115 -9.67 -2.72 -2.70
CA GLY A 115 -9.37 -1.71 -3.70
C GLY A 115 -10.50 -0.70 -3.85
N LEU A 116 -10.17 0.59 -3.68
CA LEU A 116 -11.05 1.74 -3.93
C LEU A 116 -10.60 2.42 -5.22
N VAL A 117 -9.64 3.34 -5.18
CA VAL A 117 -8.99 3.89 -6.37
C VAL A 117 -8.12 2.84 -7.06
N ALA A 118 -7.48 1.95 -6.31
CA ALA A 118 -6.85 0.76 -6.88
C ALA A 118 -7.92 -0.27 -7.27
N LYS A 119 -7.75 -0.88 -8.45
CA LYS A 119 -8.55 -2.04 -8.88
C LYS A 119 -8.00 -3.33 -8.29
N SER A 120 -6.68 -3.42 -8.16
CA SER A 120 -5.97 -4.59 -7.65
C SER A 120 -4.58 -4.20 -7.15
N MET A 121 -3.95 -5.12 -6.45
CA MET A 121 -2.58 -4.99 -5.98
C MET A 121 -1.77 -6.24 -6.26
N GLU A 122 -0.45 -6.09 -6.30
CA GLU A 122 0.53 -7.15 -6.45
C GLU A 122 1.56 -7.02 -5.32
N TYR A 123 1.85 -8.09 -4.59
CA TYR A 123 2.83 -8.08 -3.52
C TYR A 123 3.45 -9.47 -3.29
N PRO A 124 4.69 -9.58 -2.80
CA PRO A 124 5.31 -10.85 -2.46
C PRO A 124 4.76 -11.37 -1.12
N LYS A 125 4.98 -12.65 -0.85
CA LYS A 125 4.54 -13.30 0.39
C LYS A 125 5.06 -12.61 1.66
N ASP A 126 6.26 -12.05 1.62
CA ASP A 126 6.87 -11.31 2.72
C ASP A 126 6.39 -9.86 2.83
N ARG A 127 5.55 -9.40 1.89
CA ARG A 127 4.99 -8.03 1.83
C ARG A 127 6.05 -6.92 1.90
N SER A 128 7.26 -7.18 1.41
CA SER A 128 8.36 -6.20 1.38
C SER A 128 8.11 -5.03 0.43
N TRP A 129 7.18 -5.17 -0.49
CA TRP A 129 6.70 -4.13 -1.39
C TRP A 129 5.25 -4.41 -1.82
N VAL A 130 4.60 -3.39 -2.35
CA VAL A 130 3.28 -3.50 -2.99
C VAL A 130 3.23 -2.64 -4.26
N ILE A 131 2.59 -3.18 -5.29
CA ILE A 131 2.22 -2.44 -6.50
C ILE A 131 0.71 -2.31 -6.51
N PHE A 132 0.21 -1.09 -6.69
CA PHE A 132 -1.20 -0.81 -6.90
C PHE A 132 -1.48 -0.57 -8.38
N ASN A 133 -2.44 -1.32 -8.92
CA ASN A 133 -2.98 -1.11 -10.24
C ASN A 133 -4.27 -0.29 -10.09
N MET A 134 -4.23 0.95 -10.51
CA MET A 134 -5.32 1.91 -10.32
C MET A 134 -6.40 1.75 -11.39
N ARG A 135 -7.60 2.20 -11.08
CA ARG A 135 -8.72 2.26 -12.03
C ARG A 135 -8.48 3.38 -13.04
N PRO A 136 -8.44 3.09 -14.35
CA PRO A 136 -8.25 4.14 -15.37
C PRO A 136 -9.39 5.16 -15.43
N GLU A 137 -10.59 4.77 -14.97
CA GLU A 137 -11.79 5.59 -14.89
C GLU A 137 -11.85 6.53 -13.69
N ALA A 138 -10.94 6.37 -12.71
CA ALA A 138 -10.90 7.21 -11.52
C ALA A 138 -10.64 8.68 -11.86
N LYS A 139 -11.41 9.58 -11.25
CA LYS A 139 -11.36 11.02 -11.49
C LYS A 139 -11.55 11.79 -10.19
N PHE A 140 -11.01 12.98 -10.13
CA PHE A 140 -11.32 13.97 -9.11
C PHE A 140 -12.69 14.62 -9.34
N SER A 141 -13.17 15.37 -8.36
CA SER A 141 -14.48 16.07 -8.42
C SER A 141 -14.59 17.09 -9.58
N ASP A 142 -13.44 17.62 -10.05
CA ASP A 142 -13.36 18.49 -11.22
C ASP A 142 -13.31 17.74 -12.57
N ASN A 143 -13.53 16.42 -12.57
CA ASN A 143 -13.43 15.51 -13.69
C ASN A 143 -12.00 15.30 -14.26
N THR A 144 -10.97 15.84 -13.64
CA THR A 144 -9.59 15.53 -14.07
C THR A 144 -9.24 14.07 -13.75
N PRO A 145 -8.52 13.36 -14.64
CA PRO A 145 -8.13 11.98 -14.40
C PRO A 145 -7.22 11.85 -13.19
N LEU A 146 -7.46 10.83 -12.35
CA LEU A 146 -6.58 10.46 -11.25
C LEU A 146 -5.52 9.48 -11.74
N THR A 147 -4.25 9.78 -11.50
CA THR A 147 -3.11 9.02 -12.02
C THR A 147 -2.09 8.68 -10.93
N ALA A 148 -1.11 7.85 -11.25
CA ALA A 148 0.00 7.53 -10.35
C ALA A 148 0.85 8.77 -9.98
N GLU A 149 0.82 9.82 -10.81
CA GLU A 149 1.48 11.09 -10.47
C GLU A 149 0.80 11.80 -9.30
N ASP A 150 -0.54 11.71 -9.19
CA ASP A 150 -1.29 12.29 -8.08
C ASP A 150 -1.00 11.53 -6.78
N VAL A 151 -0.88 10.20 -6.84
CA VAL A 151 -0.50 9.39 -5.68
C VAL A 151 0.93 9.71 -5.23
N MET A 152 1.88 9.81 -6.16
CA MET A 152 3.26 10.21 -5.86
C MET A 152 3.32 11.64 -5.27
N PHE A 153 2.56 12.56 -5.84
CA PHE A 153 2.43 13.93 -5.33
C PHE A 153 1.90 13.93 -3.90
N SER A 154 0.82 13.19 -3.64
CA SER A 154 0.20 13.09 -2.32
C SER A 154 1.15 12.52 -1.28
N TYR A 155 1.88 11.45 -1.64
CA TYR A 155 2.91 10.88 -0.78
C TYR A 155 3.96 11.92 -0.36
N LYS A 156 4.52 12.66 -1.32
CA LYS A 156 5.52 13.71 -1.05
C LYS A 156 4.94 14.85 -0.22
N LEU A 157 3.73 15.28 -0.54
CA LEU A 157 3.04 16.34 0.17
C LEU A 157 2.77 15.97 1.64
N LEU A 158 2.31 14.74 1.89
CA LEU A 158 2.11 14.23 3.25
C LEU A 158 3.43 14.04 4.01
N GLN A 159 4.49 13.63 3.32
CA GLN A 159 5.83 13.49 3.91
C GLN A 159 6.40 14.84 4.34
N GLU A 160 6.20 15.88 3.55
CA GLU A 160 6.76 17.20 3.80
C GLU A 160 5.88 18.04 4.72
N LYS A 161 4.57 18.08 4.47
CA LYS A 161 3.61 19.03 5.06
C LYS A 161 2.45 18.39 5.81
N GLY A 162 2.30 17.07 5.76
CA GLY A 162 1.22 16.37 6.43
C GLY A 162 1.31 16.44 7.96
N LEU A 163 0.24 15.98 8.63
CA LEU A 163 0.22 15.82 10.08
C LEU A 163 1.46 15.03 10.56
N PRO A 164 2.01 15.33 11.75
CA PRO A 164 3.17 14.62 12.30
C PRO A 164 3.00 13.09 12.32
N SER A 165 1.78 12.60 12.53
CA SER A 165 1.45 11.16 12.48
C SER A 165 1.71 10.55 11.09
N PHE A 166 1.28 11.22 10.01
CA PHE A 166 1.55 10.75 8.64
C PHE A 166 3.03 10.79 8.32
N ARG A 167 3.72 11.88 8.66
CA ARG A 167 5.17 12.01 8.43
C ARG A 167 5.95 10.91 9.13
N ALA A 168 5.62 10.63 10.40
CA ALA A 168 6.28 9.59 11.18
C ALA A 168 6.06 8.17 10.60
N VAL A 169 4.83 7.87 10.15
CA VAL A 169 4.51 6.59 9.48
C VAL A 169 5.28 6.46 8.17
N ILE A 170 5.21 7.47 7.31
CA ILE A 170 5.90 7.47 6.02
C ILE A 170 7.41 7.30 6.21
N GLU A 171 8.02 8.07 7.12
CA GLU A 171 9.45 7.99 7.41
C GLU A 171 9.86 6.63 7.97
N LYS A 172 9.04 6.02 8.81
CA LYS A 172 9.34 4.72 9.43
C LYS A 172 9.15 3.55 8.48
N GLU A 173 8.14 3.58 7.62
CA GLU A 173 7.65 2.42 6.89
C GLU A 173 8.09 2.37 5.43
N ILE A 174 8.11 3.52 4.74
CA ILE A 174 8.33 3.58 3.29
C ILE A 174 9.80 3.88 2.98
N ASP A 175 10.41 3.06 2.14
CA ASP A 175 11.77 3.26 1.62
C ASP A 175 11.73 4.02 0.30
N THR A 176 11.03 3.49 -0.71
CA THR A 176 10.90 4.14 -2.02
C THR A 176 9.48 4.05 -2.56
N VAL A 177 9.12 5.04 -3.39
CA VAL A 177 7.89 5.05 -4.18
C VAL A 177 8.25 5.27 -5.64
N GLU A 178 7.73 4.43 -6.54
CA GLU A 178 8.07 4.42 -7.96
C GLU A 178 6.82 4.41 -8.84
N ILE A 179 6.73 5.29 -9.81
CA ILE A 179 5.70 5.27 -10.85
C ILE A 179 6.12 4.25 -11.90
N LEU A 180 5.35 3.16 -12.03
CA LEU A 180 5.59 2.12 -13.03
C LEU A 180 4.76 2.31 -14.31
N GLY A 181 3.83 3.25 -14.31
CA GLY A 181 2.97 3.58 -15.43
C GLY A 181 1.89 4.57 -15.04
N LYS A 182 1.10 5.06 -16.00
CA LYS A 182 0.07 6.08 -15.76
C LYS A 182 -0.89 5.73 -14.61
N HIS A 183 -1.22 4.43 -14.46
CA HIS A 183 -2.14 3.91 -13.46
C HIS A 183 -1.50 2.77 -12.65
N LYS A 184 -0.17 2.82 -12.47
CA LYS A 184 0.56 1.78 -11.73
C LYS A 184 1.66 2.42 -10.88
N ILE A 185 1.64 2.16 -9.56
CA ILE A 185 2.58 2.71 -8.61
C ILE A 185 3.06 1.63 -7.65
N LYS A 186 4.33 1.68 -7.27
CA LYS A 186 4.96 0.73 -6.36
C LYS A 186 5.45 1.45 -5.11
N PHE A 187 5.20 0.84 -3.96
CA PHE A 187 5.77 1.20 -2.68
C PHE A 187 6.69 0.08 -2.21
N THR A 188 7.93 0.41 -1.88
CA THR A 188 8.89 -0.49 -1.27
C THR A 188 9.07 -0.10 0.19
N PHE A 189 9.07 -1.08 1.09
CA PHE A 189 9.12 -0.84 2.52
C PHE A 189 10.52 -1.01 3.08
N LYS A 190 10.78 -0.33 4.20
CA LYS A 190 12.07 -0.42 4.88
C LYS A 190 12.35 -1.82 5.41
N LYS A 191 13.61 -2.23 5.31
CA LYS A 191 14.06 -3.52 5.84
C LYS A 191 14.09 -3.52 7.37
N GLY A 192 13.87 -4.70 7.95
CA GLY A 192 14.00 -4.89 9.40
C GLY A 192 12.78 -4.46 10.23
N ILE A 193 11.67 -4.13 9.58
CA ILE A 193 10.39 -3.83 10.24
C ILE A 193 9.34 -4.89 9.88
N PRO A 194 8.32 -5.09 10.74
CA PRO A 194 7.19 -5.97 10.41
C PRO A 194 6.43 -5.46 9.18
N THR A 195 6.25 -6.33 8.17
CA THR A 195 5.69 -5.95 6.86
C THR A 195 4.20 -6.27 6.72
N ARG A 196 3.61 -6.98 7.69
CA ARG A 196 2.26 -7.54 7.61
C ARG A 196 1.19 -6.53 7.18
N ASP A 197 1.23 -5.34 7.74
CA ASP A 197 0.19 -4.31 7.56
C ASP A 197 0.62 -3.17 6.62
N LEU A 198 1.89 -3.17 6.17
CA LEU A 198 2.45 -2.08 5.39
C LEU A 198 1.75 -1.83 4.05
N PRO A 199 1.32 -2.86 3.27
CA PRO A 199 0.55 -2.61 2.06
C PRO A 199 -0.78 -1.91 2.31
N ALA A 200 -1.48 -2.25 3.41
CA ALA A 200 -2.73 -1.60 3.79
C ALA A 200 -2.46 -0.16 4.27
N SER A 201 -1.40 0.05 5.07
CA SER A 201 -0.95 1.37 5.52
C SER A 201 -0.64 2.30 4.33
N ALA A 202 0.18 1.87 3.38
CA ALA A 202 0.49 2.64 2.18
C ALA A 202 -0.76 2.92 1.32
N GLY A 203 -1.65 1.93 1.19
CA GLY A 203 -2.89 2.04 0.42
C GLY A 203 -3.95 2.95 1.05
N SER A 204 -3.84 3.28 2.33
CA SER A 204 -4.78 4.14 3.05
C SER A 204 -4.41 5.63 3.03
N LEU A 205 -3.27 6.01 2.44
CA LEU A 205 -2.88 7.41 2.31
C LEU A 205 -3.88 8.16 1.43
N PRO A 206 -4.37 9.35 1.86
CA PRO A 206 -5.29 10.16 1.07
C PRO A 206 -4.63 10.67 -0.21
N ILE A 207 -5.41 10.78 -1.28
CA ILE A 207 -4.95 11.22 -2.60
C ILE A 207 -5.44 12.63 -2.87
N PHE A 208 -4.51 13.50 -3.25
CA PHE A 208 -4.74 14.92 -3.59
C PHE A 208 -4.47 15.15 -5.08
N SER A 209 -5.23 16.06 -5.69
CA SER A 209 -5.04 16.44 -7.08
C SER A 209 -3.79 17.30 -7.25
N LYS A 210 -2.74 16.73 -7.87
CA LYS A 210 -1.55 17.48 -8.28
C LYS A 210 -1.90 18.68 -9.15
N ASN A 211 -2.84 18.47 -10.09
CA ASN A 211 -3.30 19.50 -11.00
C ASN A 211 -3.94 20.69 -10.27
N TYR A 212 -4.76 20.43 -9.25
CA TYR A 212 -5.36 21.47 -8.42
C TYR A 212 -4.29 22.32 -7.75
N TYR A 213 -3.39 21.69 -7.00
CA TYR A 213 -2.34 22.42 -6.25
C TYR A 213 -1.38 23.21 -7.15
N VAL A 214 -0.98 22.62 -8.29
CA VAL A 214 -0.07 23.28 -9.24
C VAL A 214 -0.74 24.46 -9.94
N LYS A 215 -2.00 24.33 -10.37
CA LYS A 215 -2.69 25.39 -11.11
C LYS A 215 -3.21 26.51 -10.21
N SER A 216 -3.77 26.17 -9.05
CA SER A 216 -4.33 27.18 -8.15
C SER A 216 -3.28 27.89 -7.30
N GLY A 217 -2.09 27.29 -7.15
CA GLY A 217 -1.08 27.73 -6.18
C GLY A 217 -1.54 27.57 -4.73
N ALA A 218 -2.52 26.67 -4.48
CA ALA A 218 -3.08 26.46 -3.16
C ALA A 218 -1.99 25.99 -2.17
N ASP A 219 -2.01 26.58 -0.98
CA ASP A 219 -1.14 26.15 0.10
C ASP A 219 -1.81 25.00 0.86
N PHE A 220 -1.16 23.83 0.87
CA PHE A 220 -1.65 22.65 1.58
C PHE A 220 -1.83 22.89 3.09
N GLU A 221 -1.02 23.76 3.66
CA GLU A 221 -1.09 24.06 5.09
C GLU A 221 -2.11 25.16 5.43
N ALA A 222 -2.73 25.78 4.44
CA ALA A 222 -3.75 26.79 4.69
C ALA A 222 -5.04 26.17 5.25
N SER A 223 -5.66 26.89 6.19
CA SER A 223 -7.05 26.61 6.57
C SER A 223 -7.97 26.97 5.41
N THR A 224 -8.85 26.05 5.01
CA THR A 224 -9.81 26.26 3.92
C THR A 224 -11.16 25.63 4.24
N LEU A 225 -12.24 26.33 3.87
CA LEU A 225 -13.60 25.81 3.96
C LEU A 225 -14.03 25.04 2.70
N THR A 226 -13.20 25.02 1.68
CA THR A 226 -13.39 24.19 0.48
C THR A 226 -12.50 22.95 0.60
N PRO A 227 -13.06 21.75 0.37
CA PRO A 227 -12.30 20.51 0.40
C PRO A 227 -11.33 20.37 -0.77
#